data_cacdaf774688436419b9f5b5ae4bca5f
#
_entry.id   cacdaf774688436419b9f5b5ae4bca5f
#
_cell.length_a   1.000
_cell.length_b   1.000
_cell.length_c   1.000
_cell.angle_alpha   90.00
_cell.angle_beta   90.00
_cell.angle_gamma   90.00
#
_symmetry.space_group_name_H-M   'P 1'
#
loop_
_entity.id
_entity.type
_entity.pdbx_description
1 polymer ?
#
loop_
_entity_poly.entity_id
_entity_poly.type
_entity_poly.pdbx_seq_one_letter_code
_entity_poly.pdbx_strand_id
1 'polypeptide(L)'
;MRIAFYSLIFVFLSILMPQVSLGSIEELKERERKVKKVVSELMPTVVAVVGNDQPATGSGVIINEDGLIMTAGHVTEAAGKELTIIFPDGRSVKGESLGANRTRDAGLARITEEGKWPFAKIGDSKKAKLGEWLIAMGHPGGYDLNRSPPIRLGRLISSGSMGMLRTDCTLVGGDSGGPLFNLEGEVIGIHSSIGGSLAENRHVPSSVF
;
A
#
# COMPACT_ATOMS: atom_id res chain seq x y z
N MET A 1 12.91 -71.40 46.10
CA MET A 1 13.37 -69.96 46.06
C MET A 1 13.25 -69.51 44.61
N ARG A 2 12.14 -68.76 44.28
CA ARG A 2 11.85 -68.28 42.91
C ARG A 2 12.08 -66.79 42.93
N ILE A 3 13.09 -66.30 42.20
CA ILE A 3 13.40 -64.91 42.00
C ILE A 3 12.60 -64.45 40.80
N ALA A 4 11.66 -63.55 41.04
CA ALA A 4 10.86 -62.91 39.94
C ALA A 4 11.65 -61.71 39.41
N PHE A 5 12.01 -61.76 38.15
CA PHE A 5 12.57 -60.64 37.38
C PHE A 5 11.43 -59.70 36.97
N TYR A 6 11.37 -58.49 37.49
CA TYR A 6 10.54 -57.42 36.99
C TYR A 6 11.31 -56.66 35.92
N SER A 7 10.92 -56.88 34.66
CA SER A 7 11.37 -56.07 33.53
C SER A 7 10.66 -54.71 33.56
N LEU A 8 11.41 -53.65 33.83
CA LEU A 8 10.92 -52.27 33.76
C LEU A 8 10.94 -51.84 32.31
N ILE A 9 9.76 -51.77 31.67
CA ILE A 9 9.61 -51.25 30.31
C ILE A 9 9.50 -49.73 30.45
N PHE A 10 10.59 -49.01 30.10
CA PHE A 10 10.55 -47.56 29.91
C PHE A 10 9.90 -47.23 28.56
N VAL A 11 8.63 -46.83 28.57
CA VAL A 11 7.96 -46.27 27.41
C VAL A 11 8.43 -44.83 27.27
N PHE A 12 9.31 -44.55 26.30
CA PHE A 12 9.64 -43.20 25.87
C PHE A 12 8.42 -42.66 25.10
N LEU A 13 7.58 -41.87 25.79
CA LEU A 13 6.54 -41.07 25.17
C LEU A 13 7.22 -39.85 24.54
N SER A 14 7.65 -39.92 23.30
CA SER A 14 8.09 -38.77 22.51
C SER A 14 6.88 -37.87 22.30
N ILE A 15 6.74 -36.86 23.12
CA ILE A 15 5.78 -35.79 22.93
C ILE A 15 6.18 -35.07 21.64
N LEU A 16 5.46 -35.35 20.56
CA LEU A 16 5.54 -34.61 19.32
C LEU A 16 4.97 -33.20 19.61
N MET A 17 5.81 -32.31 20.13
CA MET A 17 5.45 -30.90 20.20
C MET A 17 5.26 -30.42 18.77
N PRO A 18 4.11 -29.80 18.42
CA PRO A 18 4.00 -29.13 17.13
C PRO A 18 5.11 -28.11 17.07
N GLN A 19 6.05 -28.27 16.16
CA GLN A 19 7.04 -27.27 15.83
C GLN A 19 6.27 -26.07 15.28
N VAL A 20 5.97 -25.09 16.12
CA VAL A 20 5.57 -23.78 15.65
C VAL A 20 6.77 -23.26 14.87
N SER A 21 6.70 -23.35 13.56
CA SER A 21 7.69 -22.74 12.67
C SER A 21 7.61 -21.24 12.90
N LEU A 22 8.39 -20.75 13.84
CA LEU A 22 8.79 -19.35 13.86
C LEU A 22 9.52 -19.15 12.55
N GLY A 23 8.99 -18.30 11.65
CA GLY A 23 9.63 -18.00 10.38
C GLY A 23 11.12 -17.82 10.60
N SER A 24 11.94 -18.45 9.78
CA SER A 24 13.39 -18.43 10.00
C SER A 24 13.91 -17.00 9.99
N ILE A 25 15.02 -16.73 10.63
CA ILE A 25 15.69 -15.40 10.58
C ILE A 25 15.91 -15.01 9.11
N GLU A 26 16.15 -15.97 8.24
CA GLU A 26 16.33 -15.72 6.80
C GLU A 26 15.06 -15.23 6.12
N GLU A 27 13.88 -15.73 6.50
CA GLU A 27 12.59 -15.21 5.99
C GLU A 27 12.33 -13.77 6.43
N LEU A 28 12.73 -13.42 7.65
CA LEU A 28 12.63 -12.05 8.15
C LEU A 28 13.57 -11.11 7.39
N LYS A 29 14.81 -11.51 7.18
CA LYS A 29 15.79 -10.74 6.40
C LYS A 29 15.37 -10.61 4.94
N GLU A 30 14.77 -11.66 4.35
CA GLU A 30 14.25 -11.60 2.97
C GLU A 30 13.10 -10.59 2.86
N ARG A 31 12.17 -10.60 3.80
CA ARG A 31 11.10 -9.60 3.84
C ARG A 31 11.64 -8.18 3.98
N GLU A 32 12.58 -7.97 4.88
CA GLU A 32 13.24 -6.67 5.04
C GLU A 32 13.91 -6.20 3.74
N ARG A 33 14.61 -7.08 3.04
CA ARG A 33 15.23 -6.77 1.74
C ARG A 33 14.20 -6.38 0.69
N LYS A 34 13.09 -7.13 0.59
CA LYS A 34 11.98 -6.80 -0.32
C LYS A 34 11.38 -5.44 0.00
N VAL A 35 11.08 -5.15 1.27
CA VAL A 35 10.55 -3.84 1.69
C VAL A 35 11.51 -2.73 1.31
N LYS A 36 12.79 -2.83 1.64
CA LYS A 36 13.80 -1.82 1.30
C LYS A 36 13.91 -1.61 -0.21
N LYS A 37 13.86 -2.68 -1.01
CA LYS A 37 13.88 -2.62 -2.46
C LYS A 37 12.66 -1.86 -3.00
N VAL A 38 11.45 -2.27 -2.61
CA VAL A 38 10.20 -1.62 -3.05
C VAL A 38 10.22 -0.13 -2.70
N VAL A 39 10.61 0.20 -1.48
CA VAL A 39 10.69 1.59 -1.02
C VAL A 39 11.69 2.41 -1.86
N SER A 40 12.90 1.92 -2.06
CA SER A 40 13.93 2.66 -2.81
C SER A 40 13.60 2.85 -4.28
N GLU A 41 12.96 1.86 -4.91
CA GLU A 41 12.61 1.90 -6.33
C GLU A 41 11.34 2.72 -6.61
N LEU A 42 10.36 2.66 -5.70
CA LEU A 42 9.03 3.22 -5.95
C LEU A 42 8.73 4.53 -5.20
N MET A 43 9.55 4.92 -4.23
CA MET A 43 9.40 6.23 -3.57
C MET A 43 9.27 7.39 -4.57
N PRO A 44 10.08 7.46 -5.66
CA PRO A 44 9.96 8.54 -6.64
C PRO A 44 8.63 8.56 -7.41
N THR A 45 7.84 7.49 -7.38
CA THR A 45 6.54 7.40 -8.07
C THR A 45 5.38 7.92 -7.23
N VAL A 46 5.60 8.13 -5.92
CA VAL A 46 4.58 8.55 -4.96
C VAL A 46 4.58 10.07 -4.85
N VAL A 47 3.54 10.71 -5.31
CA VAL A 47 3.44 12.17 -5.41
C VAL A 47 2.37 12.74 -4.50
N ALA A 48 2.55 14.00 -4.08
CA ALA A 48 1.43 14.76 -3.53
C ALA A 48 0.63 15.38 -4.68
N VAL A 49 -0.68 15.37 -4.53
CA VAL A 49 -1.64 15.94 -5.50
C VAL A 49 -2.34 17.11 -4.82
N VAL A 50 -2.12 18.31 -5.31
CA VAL A 50 -2.64 19.56 -4.73
C VAL A 50 -3.56 20.21 -5.74
N GLY A 51 -4.81 20.47 -5.34
CA GLY A 51 -5.74 21.26 -6.15
C GLY A 51 -5.41 22.75 -6.08
N ASN A 52 -5.38 23.45 -7.22
CA ASN A 52 -5.04 24.86 -7.25
C ASN A 52 -6.17 25.75 -6.66
N ASP A 53 -7.42 25.29 -6.74
CA ASP A 53 -8.61 26.02 -6.28
C ASP A 53 -9.10 25.62 -4.88
N GLN A 54 -8.51 24.59 -4.29
CA GLN A 54 -8.93 24.01 -3.02
C GLN A 54 -7.71 23.67 -2.15
N PRO A 55 -7.77 23.86 -0.83
CA PRO A 55 -6.69 23.44 0.06
C PRO A 55 -6.59 21.91 0.19
N ALA A 56 -7.39 21.15 -0.57
CA ALA A 56 -7.40 19.71 -0.52
C ALA A 56 -6.09 19.16 -1.10
N THR A 57 -5.30 18.56 -0.23
CA THR A 57 -4.07 17.88 -0.57
C THR A 57 -4.28 16.38 -0.39
N GLY A 58 -3.98 15.63 -1.44
CA GLY A 58 -3.98 14.16 -1.41
C GLY A 58 -2.63 13.62 -1.88
N SER A 59 -2.62 12.36 -2.13
CA SER A 59 -1.49 11.61 -2.68
C SER A 59 -1.87 10.98 -4.03
N GLY A 60 -0.88 10.51 -4.76
CA GLY A 60 -1.07 9.76 -5.99
C GLY A 60 0.12 8.85 -6.26
N VAL A 61 -0.04 7.97 -7.24
CA VAL A 61 1.05 7.16 -7.77
C VAL A 61 1.07 7.23 -9.29
N ILE A 62 2.23 7.51 -9.85
CA ILE A 62 2.45 7.53 -11.31
C ILE A 62 2.53 6.08 -11.79
N ILE A 63 1.77 5.72 -12.83
CA ILE A 63 1.59 4.35 -13.31
C ILE A 63 2.05 4.11 -14.76
N ASN A 64 2.50 5.13 -15.45
CA ASN A 64 3.18 5.00 -16.75
C ASN A 64 4.20 6.12 -16.96
N GLU A 65 5.07 5.95 -17.95
CA GLU A 65 6.13 6.91 -18.26
C GLU A 65 5.62 8.28 -18.78
N ASP A 66 4.36 8.36 -19.22
CA ASP A 66 3.74 9.58 -19.73
C ASP A 66 3.05 10.39 -18.62
N GLY A 67 3.21 9.98 -17.35
CA GLY A 67 2.73 10.72 -16.20
C GLY A 67 1.26 10.51 -15.84
N LEU A 68 0.65 9.39 -16.23
CA LEU A 68 -0.67 9.02 -15.74
C LEU A 68 -0.61 8.66 -14.26
N ILE A 69 -1.54 9.20 -13.45
CA ILE A 69 -1.56 9.08 -12.01
C ILE A 69 -2.87 8.42 -11.56
N MET A 70 -2.78 7.36 -10.76
CA MET A 70 -3.89 6.85 -9.97
C MET A 70 -3.96 7.59 -8.63
N THR A 71 -5.17 7.97 -8.22
CA THR A 71 -5.45 8.65 -6.95
C THR A 71 -6.87 8.34 -6.47
N ALA A 72 -7.32 8.90 -5.35
CA ALA A 72 -8.69 8.77 -4.89
C ALA A 72 -9.64 9.72 -5.63
N GLY A 73 -10.89 9.29 -5.79
CA GLY A 73 -11.89 10.06 -6.53
C GLY A 73 -12.22 11.40 -5.89
N HIS A 74 -12.21 11.48 -4.56
CA HIS A 74 -12.44 12.74 -3.85
C HIS A 74 -11.24 13.70 -3.91
N VAL A 75 -10.06 13.28 -4.38
CA VAL A 75 -8.89 14.13 -4.60
C VAL A 75 -8.99 14.85 -5.96
N THR A 76 -9.44 14.15 -7.02
CA THR A 76 -9.55 14.72 -8.37
C THR A 76 -10.90 15.37 -8.64
N GLU A 77 -11.97 14.90 -8.04
CA GLU A 77 -13.36 15.35 -8.15
C GLU A 77 -13.90 15.35 -9.60
N ALA A 78 -13.60 16.40 -10.41
CA ALA A 78 -14.10 16.57 -11.77
C ALA A 78 -12.93 16.67 -12.77
N ALA A 79 -13.17 16.25 -14.02
CA ALA A 79 -12.16 16.38 -15.08
C ALA A 79 -11.88 17.85 -15.43
N GLY A 80 -10.65 18.13 -15.91
CA GLY A 80 -10.20 19.46 -16.35
C GLY A 80 -9.77 20.39 -15.22
N LYS A 81 -9.73 19.96 -13.95
CA LYS A 81 -9.19 20.78 -12.88
C LYS A 81 -7.67 20.81 -12.93
N GLU A 82 -7.09 21.99 -12.80
CA GLU A 82 -5.65 22.17 -12.67
C GLU A 82 -5.16 21.63 -11.33
N LEU A 83 -4.06 20.92 -11.38
CA LEU A 83 -3.39 20.30 -10.23
C LEU A 83 -1.91 20.68 -10.21
N THR A 84 -1.36 20.76 -9.02
CA THR A 84 0.09 20.75 -8.80
C THR A 84 0.50 19.38 -8.29
N ILE A 85 1.42 18.72 -9.00
CA ILE A 85 1.96 17.41 -8.66
C ILE A 85 3.34 17.62 -8.05
N ILE A 86 3.54 17.23 -6.79
CA ILE A 86 4.79 17.45 -6.06
C ILE A 86 5.45 16.11 -5.78
N PHE A 87 6.69 15.97 -6.25
CA PHE A 87 7.52 14.79 -6.06
C PHE A 87 8.17 14.75 -4.67
N PRO A 88 8.63 13.58 -4.18
CA PRO A 88 9.30 13.48 -2.88
C PRO A 88 10.56 14.35 -2.73
N ASP A 89 11.22 14.69 -3.83
CA ASP A 89 12.41 15.55 -3.88
C ASP A 89 12.10 17.07 -3.85
N GLY A 90 10.81 17.43 -3.79
CA GLY A 90 10.35 18.81 -3.76
C GLY A 90 10.08 19.43 -5.13
N ARG A 91 10.45 18.78 -6.20
CA ARG A 91 10.12 19.24 -7.55
C ARG A 91 8.61 19.21 -7.75
N SER A 92 8.07 20.27 -8.31
CA SER A 92 6.65 20.39 -8.63
C SER A 92 6.45 20.56 -10.14
N VAL A 93 5.39 19.98 -10.66
CA VAL A 93 4.99 20.07 -12.07
C VAL A 93 3.49 20.27 -12.17
N LYS A 94 3.03 20.78 -13.32
CA LYS A 94 1.62 20.95 -13.61
C LYS A 94 0.98 19.63 -13.95
N GLY A 95 -0.26 19.46 -13.52
CA GLY A 95 -1.11 18.34 -13.86
C GLY A 95 -2.56 18.76 -14.05
N GLU A 96 -3.36 17.82 -14.50
CA GLU A 96 -4.80 17.99 -14.61
C GLU A 96 -5.54 16.76 -14.14
N SER A 97 -6.71 16.94 -13.57
CA SER A 97 -7.65 15.86 -13.25
C SER A 97 -8.29 15.32 -14.53
N LEU A 98 -8.28 14.00 -14.67
CA LEU A 98 -9.03 13.31 -15.72
C LEU A 98 -10.44 12.90 -15.29
N GLY A 99 -10.77 13.15 -14.01
CA GLY A 99 -12.07 12.87 -13.41
C GLY A 99 -12.05 11.78 -12.37
N ALA A 100 -13.23 11.46 -11.86
CA ALA A 100 -13.44 10.51 -10.78
C ALA A 100 -14.69 9.66 -10.93
N ASN A 101 -14.58 8.39 -10.56
CA ASN A 101 -15.71 7.54 -10.22
C ASN A 101 -16.02 7.69 -8.72
N ARG A 102 -16.99 8.55 -8.39
CA ARG A 102 -17.32 8.86 -6.98
C ARG A 102 -17.89 7.68 -6.22
N THR A 103 -18.59 6.75 -6.89
CA THR A 103 -19.17 5.56 -6.25
C THR A 103 -18.08 4.60 -5.78
N ARG A 104 -16.97 4.52 -6.50
CA ARG A 104 -15.83 3.64 -6.18
C ARG A 104 -14.68 4.40 -5.53
N ASP A 105 -14.77 5.72 -5.43
CA ASP A 105 -13.71 6.61 -4.96
C ASP A 105 -12.38 6.43 -5.75
N ALA A 106 -12.49 6.20 -7.05
CA ALA A 106 -11.36 6.04 -7.96
C ALA A 106 -11.19 7.30 -8.82
N GLY A 107 -9.99 7.87 -8.84
CA GLY A 107 -9.66 9.07 -9.58
C GLY A 107 -8.42 8.90 -10.45
N LEU A 108 -8.36 9.61 -11.56
CA LEU A 108 -7.21 9.70 -12.43
C LEU A 108 -6.80 11.15 -12.63
N ALA A 109 -5.49 11.36 -12.68
CA ALA A 109 -4.88 12.63 -13.05
C ALA A 109 -3.73 12.39 -14.03
N ARG A 110 -3.20 13.44 -14.62
CA ARG A 110 -2.07 13.37 -15.55
C ARG A 110 -1.15 14.56 -15.36
N ILE A 111 0.16 14.35 -15.44
CA ILE A 111 1.14 15.41 -15.61
C ILE A 111 0.98 15.97 -17.01
N THR A 112 0.92 17.32 -17.12
CA THR A 112 0.73 18.02 -18.40
C THR A 112 2.03 18.53 -19.02
N GLU A 113 3.12 18.47 -18.27
CA GLU A 113 4.45 18.84 -18.76
C GLU A 113 5.08 17.68 -19.54
N GLU A 114 5.82 18.00 -20.59
CA GLU A 114 6.57 17.01 -21.36
C GLU A 114 7.70 16.40 -20.53
N GLY A 115 7.89 15.09 -20.66
CA GLY A 115 8.94 14.38 -19.95
C GLY A 115 8.72 12.88 -19.87
N LYS A 116 9.67 12.21 -19.25
CA LYS A 116 9.57 10.80 -18.86
C LYS A 116 9.58 10.71 -17.33
N TRP A 117 8.60 10.03 -16.81
CA TRP A 117 8.34 10.02 -15.37
C TRP A 117 8.61 8.64 -14.77
N PRO A 118 9.15 8.57 -13.55
CA PRO A 118 9.23 7.30 -12.84
C PRO A 118 7.81 6.78 -12.62
N PHE A 119 7.60 5.48 -12.77
CA PHE A 119 6.28 4.89 -12.62
C PHE A 119 6.32 3.53 -11.94
N ALA A 120 5.22 3.16 -11.29
CA ALA A 120 4.98 1.86 -10.69
C ALA A 120 4.11 1.00 -11.60
N LYS A 121 4.32 -0.31 -11.56
CA LYS A 121 3.46 -1.28 -12.26
C LYS A 121 2.16 -1.49 -11.49
N ILE A 122 1.07 -1.68 -12.21
CA ILE A 122 -0.21 -2.08 -11.63
C ILE A 122 -0.23 -3.60 -11.48
N GLY A 123 -0.52 -4.06 -10.26
CA GLY A 123 -0.72 -5.48 -9.96
C GLY A 123 -2.20 -5.87 -9.99
N ASP A 124 -2.46 -7.15 -9.93
CA ASP A 124 -3.81 -7.70 -9.88
C ASP A 124 -4.30 -7.85 -8.43
N SER A 125 -5.10 -6.90 -7.97
CA SER A 125 -5.67 -6.89 -6.62
C SER A 125 -6.56 -8.10 -6.30
N LYS A 126 -7.07 -8.81 -7.31
CA LYS A 126 -7.88 -10.04 -7.13
C LYS A 126 -7.05 -11.22 -6.65
N LYS A 127 -5.73 -11.16 -6.83
CA LYS A 127 -4.78 -12.19 -6.36
C LYS A 127 -4.31 -11.96 -4.93
N ALA A 128 -4.58 -10.78 -4.35
CA ALA A 128 -4.17 -10.45 -2.99
C ALA A 128 -4.81 -11.41 -1.96
N LYS A 129 -4.00 -11.91 -1.03
CA LYS A 129 -4.41 -12.93 -0.04
C LYS A 129 -4.48 -12.33 1.36
N LEU A 130 -5.43 -12.80 2.14
CA LEU A 130 -5.51 -12.45 3.57
C LEU A 130 -4.19 -12.79 4.27
N GLY A 131 -3.70 -11.85 5.09
CA GLY A 131 -2.42 -11.96 5.78
C GLY A 131 -1.19 -11.58 4.95
N GLU A 132 -1.35 -11.27 3.66
CA GLU A 132 -0.28 -10.79 2.78
C GLU A 132 0.30 -9.47 3.27
N TRP A 133 1.63 -9.35 3.26
CA TRP A 133 2.34 -8.13 3.64
C TRP A 133 2.26 -7.09 2.54
N LEU A 134 1.91 -5.87 2.93
CA LEU A 134 1.67 -4.74 2.04
C LEU A 134 2.38 -3.50 2.55
N ILE A 135 2.70 -2.59 1.64
CA ILE A 135 3.38 -1.32 1.93
C ILE A 135 2.46 -0.18 1.51
N ALA A 136 2.09 0.67 2.46
CA ALA A 136 1.37 1.91 2.20
C ALA A 136 2.34 3.09 2.20
N MET A 137 2.22 3.96 1.20
CA MET A 137 2.96 5.22 1.10
C MET A 137 2.02 6.36 0.74
N GLY A 138 2.33 7.58 1.19
CA GLY A 138 1.52 8.75 0.90
C GLY A 138 2.06 9.99 1.57
N HIS A 139 1.32 11.10 1.50
CA HIS A 139 1.68 12.39 2.06
C HIS A 139 0.70 12.79 3.19
N PRO A 140 0.79 12.13 4.37
CA PRO A 140 -0.09 12.42 5.50
C PRO A 140 0.05 13.89 5.95
N GLY A 141 -1.09 14.57 6.13
CA GLY A 141 -1.10 16.01 6.41
C GLY A 141 -0.76 16.91 5.21
N GLY A 142 -0.58 16.33 4.02
CA GLY A 142 -0.12 17.00 2.81
C GLY A 142 1.38 16.88 2.58
N TYR A 143 1.85 17.59 1.54
CA TYR A 143 3.27 17.65 1.22
C TYR A 143 4.05 18.36 2.33
N ASP A 144 5.20 17.80 2.71
CA ASP A 144 6.10 18.35 3.71
C ASP A 144 7.55 18.26 3.20
N LEU A 145 8.20 19.41 3.03
CA LEU A 145 9.60 19.55 2.56
C LEU A 145 10.61 18.84 3.47
N ASN A 146 10.27 18.66 4.74
CA ASN A 146 11.22 18.15 5.75
C ASN A 146 11.17 16.63 5.90
N ARG A 147 10.33 15.93 5.14
CA ARG A 147 10.21 14.48 5.21
C ARG A 147 9.83 13.84 3.88
N SER A 148 10.38 12.67 3.64
CA SER A 148 9.90 11.78 2.58
C SER A 148 8.49 11.23 2.90
N PRO A 149 7.74 10.76 1.91
CA PRO A 149 6.52 9.99 2.14
C PRO A 149 6.76 8.87 3.17
N PRO A 150 6.08 8.86 4.30
CA PRO A 150 6.28 7.81 5.31
C PRO A 150 5.78 6.46 4.80
N ILE A 151 6.46 5.42 5.27
CA ILE A 151 6.23 4.04 4.91
C ILE A 151 5.49 3.36 6.04
N ARG A 152 4.43 2.62 5.72
CA ARG A 152 3.72 1.77 6.68
C ARG A 152 3.67 0.36 6.12
N LEU A 153 4.23 -0.57 6.87
CA LEU A 153 4.16 -2.00 6.58
C LEU A 153 3.01 -2.60 7.37
N GLY A 154 2.12 -3.29 6.69
CA GLY A 154 0.97 -3.94 7.30
C GLY A 154 0.50 -5.14 6.49
N ARG A 155 -0.70 -5.63 6.76
CA ARG A 155 -1.25 -6.83 6.12
C ARG A 155 -2.65 -6.60 5.58
N LEU A 156 -3.00 -7.35 4.54
CA LEU A 156 -4.38 -7.46 4.10
C LEU A 156 -5.17 -8.23 5.17
N ILE A 157 -6.13 -7.56 5.82
CA ILE A 157 -6.92 -8.13 6.92
C ILE A 157 -8.32 -8.56 6.50
N SER A 158 -8.87 -7.94 5.46
CA SER A 158 -10.14 -8.41 4.86
C SER A 158 -10.37 -7.81 3.47
N SER A 159 -11.18 -8.51 2.66
CA SER A 159 -11.86 -7.93 1.51
C SER A 159 -13.22 -7.43 2.02
N GLY A 160 -13.37 -6.12 2.14
CA GLY A 160 -14.57 -5.50 2.72
C GLY A 160 -15.78 -5.54 1.79
N SER A 161 -16.91 -5.03 2.28
CA SER A 161 -18.08 -4.74 1.46
C SER A 161 -17.71 -3.84 0.29
N MET A 162 -18.38 -3.99 -0.84
CA MET A 162 -18.09 -3.30 -2.11
C MET A 162 -16.72 -3.63 -2.72
N GLY A 163 -16.05 -4.71 -2.29
CA GLY A 163 -14.77 -5.15 -2.81
C GLY A 163 -13.57 -4.31 -2.39
N MET A 164 -13.71 -3.41 -1.41
CA MET A 164 -12.58 -2.63 -0.88
C MET A 164 -11.58 -3.54 -0.16
N LEU A 165 -10.30 -3.30 -0.35
CA LEU A 165 -9.25 -3.92 0.45
C LEU A 165 -9.18 -3.22 1.81
N ARG A 166 -9.02 -3.98 2.90
CA ARG A 166 -8.78 -3.44 4.25
C ARG A 166 -7.47 -3.93 4.81
N THR A 167 -6.71 -3.00 5.36
CA THR A 167 -5.39 -3.30 5.94
C THR A 167 -5.25 -2.74 7.34
N ASP A 168 -4.23 -3.21 8.06
CA ASP A 168 -3.73 -2.60 9.30
C ASP A 168 -2.62 -1.57 9.04
N CYS A 169 -2.35 -1.20 7.78
CA CYS A 169 -1.53 -0.05 7.43
C CYS A 169 -2.24 1.23 7.86
N THR A 170 -1.79 1.87 8.93
CA THR A 170 -2.42 3.09 9.44
C THR A 170 -2.39 4.22 8.42
N LEU A 171 -3.56 4.77 8.07
CA LEU A 171 -3.73 5.93 7.22
C LEU A 171 -4.20 7.14 8.03
N VAL A 172 -3.91 8.32 7.52
CA VAL A 172 -4.44 9.59 8.06
C VAL A 172 -4.81 10.53 6.91
N GLY A 173 -5.40 11.68 7.21
CA GLY A 173 -5.73 12.70 6.20
C GLY A 173 -4.49 13.09 5.39
N GLY A 174 -4.64 13.24 4.06
CA GLY A 174 -3.55 13.49 3.11
C GLY A 174 -2.98 12.21 2.45
N ASP A 175 -3.11 11.05 3.09
CA ASP A 175 -2.75 9.77 2.45
C ASP A 175 -3.68 9.37 1.31
N SER A 176 -4.90 9.92 1.28
CA SER A 176 -5.91 9.66 0.23
C SER A 176 -5.31 9.73 -1.16
N GLY A 177 -5.48 8.69 -1.96
CA GLY A 177 -4.91 8.58 -3.29
C GLY A 177 -3.52 7.95 -3.36
N GLY A 178 -2.82 7.79 -2.25
CA GLY A 178 -1.52 7.12 -2.20
C GLY A 178 -1.63 5.63 -2.47
N PRO A 179 -0.52 4.99 -2.92
CA PRO A 179 -0.51 3.59 -3.28
C PRO A 179 -0.42 2.63 -2.10
N LEU A 180 -1.07 1.48 -2.28
CA LEU A 180 -0.84 0.25 -1.54
C LEU A 180 -0.08 -0.73 -2.45
N PHE A 181 1.17 -1.03 -2.11
CA PHE A 181 2.02 -1.94 -2.86
C PHE A 181 2.03 -3.35 -2.24
N ASN A 182 2.18 -4.37 -3.09
CA ASN A 182 2.63 -5.69 -2.65
C ASN A 182 4.17 -5.72 -2.47
N LEU A 183 4.73 -6.82 -1.98
CA LEU A 183 6.18 -6.97 -1.81
C LEU A 183 6.95 -7.24 -3.11
N GLU A 184 6.26 -7.36 -4.23
CA GLU A 184 6.80 -7.42 -5.59
C GLU A 184 6.92 -6.02 -6.22
N GLY A 185 6.41 -4.96 -5.52
CA GLY A 185 6.45 -3.56 -5.97
C GLY A 185 5.33 -3.19 -6.93
N GLU A 186 4.23 -3.92 -6.93
CA GLU A 186 3.08 -3.60 -7.77
C GLU A 186 1.99 -2.89 -6.97
N VAL A 187 1.33 -1.91 -7.58
CA VAL A 187 0.19 -1.21 -7.00
C VAL A 187 -1.04 -2.12 -7.02
N ILE A 188 -1.51 -2.54 -5.85
CA ILE A 188 -2.73 -3.38 -5.73
C ILE A 188 -3.92 -2.61 -5.18
N GLY A 189 -3.72 -1.38 -4.72
CA GLY A 189 -4.81 -0.53 -4.24
C GLY A 189 -4.40 0.92 -4.07
N ILE A 190 -5.41 1.77 -3.91
CA ILE A 190 -5.27 3.22 -3.70
C ILE A 190 -5.98 3.59 -2.40
N HIS A 191 -5.31 4.33 -1.52
CA HIS A 191 -5.86 4.76 -0.23
C HIS A 191 -7.11 5.62 -0.42
N SER A 192 -8.18 5.26 0.28
CA SER A 192 -9.48 5.90 0.14
C SER A 192 -9.92 6.54 1.46
N SER A 193 -10.16 5.73 2.47
CA SER A 193 -10.75 6.21 3.71
C SER A 193 -10.32 5.40 4.93
N ILE A 194 -10.48 5.99 6.09
CA ILE A 194 -10.30 5.35 7.39
C ILE A 194 -11.65 5.12 8.05
N GLY A 195 -11.76 4.05 8.83
CA GLY A 195 -12.92 3.76 9.65
C GLY A 195 -12.74 4.15 11.12
N GLY A 196 -13.60 3.63 11.97
CA GLY A 196 -13.59 3.91 13.41
C GLY A 196 -12.53 3.16 14.21
N SER A 197 -11.76 2.29 13.58
CA SER A 197 -10.68 1.52 14.22
C SER A 197 -9.39 1.52 13.38
N LEU A 198 -8.26 1.26 14.03
CA LEU A 198 -6.94 1.15 13.36
C LEU A 198 -6.88 0.04 12.30
N ALA A 199 -7.80 -0.93 12.35
CA ALA A 199 -7.93 -2.02 11.39
C ALA A 199 -8.84 -1.68 10.20
N GLU A 200 -9.40 -0.48 10.14
CA GLU A 200 -10.32 -0.07 9.08
C GLU A 200 -9.71 0.94 8.11
N ASN A 201 -8.51 0.67 7.65
CA ASN A 201 -7.90 1.44 6.56
C ASN A 201 -8.34 0.82 5.24
N ARG A 202 -9.05 1.60 4.41
CA ARG A 202 -9.75 1.13 3.21
C ARG A 202 -9.04 1.61 1.96
N HIS A 203 -8.91 0.69 0.99
CA HIS A 203 -8.25 0.96 -0.26
C HIS A 203 -9.13 0.53 -1.43
N VAL A 204 -9.19 1.36 -2.47
CA VAL A 204 -9.81 1.01 -3.75
C VAL A 204 -8.91 -0.01 -4.43
N PRO A 205 -9.39 -1.21 -4.78
CA PRO A 205 -8.58 -2.20 -5.48
C PRO A 205 -8.09 -1.70 -6.84
N SER A 206 -6.89 -2.07 -7.26
CA SER A 206 -6.36 -1.72 -8.59
C SER A 206 -7.26 -2.17 -9.74
N SER A 207 -8.01 -3.25 -9.57
CA SER A 207 -8.96 -3.77 -10.56
C SER A 207 -10.20 -2.88 -10.82
N VAL A 208 -10.31 -1.74 -10.11
CA VAL A 208 -11.38 -0.74 -10.32
C VAL A 208 -10.99 0.31 -11.36
N PHE A 209 -9.69 0.50 -11.56
CA PHE A 209 -9.10 1.42 -12.53
C PHE A 209 -8.91 0.74 -13.88
#